data_9804fa708edccf6d79bdfaf057742794
#
_entry.id   9804fa708edccf6d79bdfaf057742794
#
_cell.length_a   1.000
_cell.length_b   1.000
_cell.length_c   1.000
_cell.angle_alpha   90.00
_cell.angle_beta   90.00
_cell.angle_gamma   90.00
#
_symmetry.space_group_name_H-M   'P 1'
#
loop_
_entity.id
_entity.type
_entity.pdbx_description
1 polymer ?
#
loop_
_entity_poly.entity_id
_entity_poly.type
_entity_poly.pdbx_seq_one_letter_code
_entity_poly.pdbx_strand_id
1 'polypeptide(L)'
;GDTGRDGAAARHFLRTAGYLHVPGVFDADEVAAMLTDADILAGEARPGDMASWWGRDAAGTEVLTRVLRAASRPDLRLLVDDARIRRVVDTADEVLVPKVPDDPEAVDLVTVLWKRPDMAEGLADLPWHRDCGMGGHALNCPSVVLTICLTTGTPEAGELRFLPGSHRGGFPFVD
;
A
#
# COMPACT_ATOMS: atom_id res chain seq x y z
N GLY A 1 -23.91 -0.85 19.44
CA GLY A 1 -23.25 0.36 18.98
C GLY A 1 -23.63 0.64 17.55
N ASP A 2 -23.80 1.88 17.17
CA ASP A 2 -24.37 2.42 15.95
C ASP A 2 -23.42 2.25 14.73
N THR A 3 -23.21 1.02 14.29
CA THR A 3 -22.33 0.69 13.15
C THR A 3 -22.79 1.29 11.82
N GLY A 4 -24.06 1.70 11.71
CA GLY A 4 -24.61 2.28 10.48
C GLY A 4 -24.21 3.75 10.27
N ARG A 5 -24.16 4.55 11.34
CA ARG A 5 -23.74 5.96 11.28
C ARG A 5 -22.27 6.11 11.01
N ASP A 6 -21.44 5.29 11.66
CA ASP A 6 -20.01 5.29 11.48
C ASP A 6 -19.62 4.92 10.04
N GLY A 7 -20.29 3.94 9.45
CA GLY A 7 -20.08 3.55 8.07
C GLY A 7 -20.46 4.62 7.05
N ALA A 8 -21.58 5.34 7.29
CA ALA A 8 -21.99 6.42 6.41
C ALA A 8 -21.04 7.63 6.49
N ALA A 9 -20.55 7.96 7.67
CA ALA A 9 -19.57 9.03 7.87
C ALA A 9 -18.24 8.71 7.21
N ALA A 10 -17.73 7.48 7.37
CA ALA A 10 -16.50 7.00 6.74
C ALA A 10 -16.62 7.05 5.20
N ARG A 11 -17.74 6.60 4.64
CA ARG A 11 -18.02 6.67 3.22
C ARG A 11 -18.07 8.10 2.69
N HIS A 12 -18.75 8.99 3.42
CA HIS A 12 -18.79 10.42 3.07
C HIS A 12 -17.39 11.04 3.08
N PHE A 13 -16.59 10.74 4.10
CA PHE A 13 -15.22 11.22 4.21
C PHE A 13 -14.36 10.70 3.05
N LEU A 14 -14.38 9.39 2.77
CA LEU A 14 -13.64 8.80 1.66
C LEU A 14 -13.98 9.45 0.32
N ARG A 15 -15.27 9.64 0.04
CA ARG A 15 -15.73 10.31 -1.19
C ARG A 15 -15.30 11.77 -1.28
N THR A 16 -15.16 12.44 -0.14
CA THR A 16 -14.80 13.86 -0.10
C THR A 16 -13.30 14.06 -0.12
N ALA A 17 -12.57 13.32 0.70
CA ALA A 17 -11.13 13.47 0.89
C ALA A 17 -10.30 12.60 -0.06
N GLY A 18 -10.82 11.45 -0.52
CA GLY A 18 -10.12 10.51 -1.39
C GLY A 18 -9.21 9.54 -0.67
N TYR A 19 -9.23 9.52 0.65
CA TYR A 19 -8.53 8.57 1.48
C TYR A 19 -9.33 8.28 2.75
N LEU A 20 -9.01 7.17 3.41
CA LEU A 20 -9.56 6.81 4.71
C LEU A 20 -8.44 6.20 5.57
N HIS A 21 -8.26 6.71 6.78
CA HIS A 21 -7.38 6.11 7.78
C HIS A 21 -8.21 5.30 8.78
N VAL A 22 -7.91 4.01 8.89
CA VAL A 22 -8.62 3.08 9.77
C VAL A 22 -7.62 2.49 10.76
N PRO A 23 -7.53 3.00 11.98
CA PRO A 23 -6.61 2.48 12.98
C PRO A 23 -7.12 1.16 13.60
N GLY A 24 -6.19 0.33 14.07
CA GLY A 24 -6.52 -0.85 14.89
C GLY A 24 -7.25 -1.97 14.13
N VAL A 25 -6.99 -2.12 12.83
CA VAL A 25 -7.54 -3.22 12.03
C VAL A 25 -6.91 -4.55 12.44
N PHE A 26 -5.64 -4.54 12.72
CA PHE A 26 -4.86 -5.68 13.18
C PHE A 26 -4.32 -5.43 14.59
N ASP A 27 -4.22 -6.47 15.40
CA ASP A 27 -3.61 -6.40 16.72
C ASP A 27 -2.07 -6.52 16.64
N ALA A 28 -1.42 -6.40 17.81
CA ALA A 28 0.03 -6.37 17.88
C ALA A 28 0.67 -7.72 17.48
N ASP A 29 0.03 -8.83 17.77
CA ASP A 29 0.54 -10.17 17.46
C ASP A 29 0.42 -10.44 15.96
N GLU A 30 -0.67 -10.02 15.33
CA GLU A 30 -0.86 -10.09 13.88
C GLU A 30 0.17 -9.23 13.15
N VAL A 31 0.41 -8.01 13.62
CA VAL A 31 1.43 -7.12 13.04
C VAL A 31 2.83 -7.72 13.18
N ALA A 32 3.14 -8.32 14.34
CA ALA A 32 4.43 -9.00 14.57
C ALA A 32 4.64 -10.19 13.62
N ALA A 33 3.59 -10.98 13.36
CA ALA A 33 3.64 -12.08 12.41
C ALA A 33 3.90 -11.59 10.97
N MET A 34 3.19 -10.54 10.53
CA MET A 34 3.42 -9.92 9.22
C MET A 34 4.84 -9.33 9.08
N LEU A 35 5.37 -8.74 10.15
CA LEU A 35 6.75 -8.24 10.16
C LEU A 35 7.76 -9.38 10.03
N THR A 36 7.53 -10.49 10.70
CA THR A 36 8.37 -11.69 10.58
C THR A 36 8.40 -12.19 9.13
N ASP A 37 7.25 -12.28 8.48
CA ASP A 37 7.16 -12.65 7.06
C ASP A 37 7.88 -11.65 6.15
N ALA A 38 7.75 -10.34 6.43
CA ALA A 38 8.45 -9.30 5.70
C ALA A 38 9.99 -9.41 5.85
N ASP A 39 10.49 -9.71 7.06
CA ASP A 39 11.92 -9.89 7.33
C ASP A 39 12.47 -11.12 6.61
N ILE A 40 11.71 -12.21 6.52
CA ILE A 40 12.09 -13.39 5.75
C ILE A 40 12.22 -13.02 4.26
N LEU A 41 11.23 -12.33 3.69
CA LEU A 41 11.29 -11.87 2.30
C LEU A 41 12.50 -10.95 2.05
N ALA A 42 12.81 -10.06 2.98
CA ALA A 42 13.99 -9.20 2.88
C ALA A 42 15.28 -10.02 2.87
N GLY A 43 15.37 -11.08 3.68
CA GLY A 43 16.51 -11.99 3.71
C GLY A 43 16.67 -12.85 2.46
N GLU A 44 15.58 -13.13 1.76
CA GLU A 44 15.55 -13.91 0.52
C GLU A 44 15.82 -13.07 -0.74
N ALA A 45 15.45 -11.78 -0.73
CA ALA A 45 15.60 -10.86 -1.85
C ALA A 45 17.06 -10.67 -2.26
N ARG A 46 17.32 -10.54 -3.56
CA ARG A 46 18.64 -10.33 -4.13
C ARG A 46 18.60 -9.22 -5.18
N PRO A 47 19.62 -8.36 -5.27
CA PRO A 47 19.74 -7.41 -6.37
C PRO A 47 19.69 -8.13 -7.71
N GLY A 48 18.86 -7.60 -8.62
CA GLY A 48 18.69 -8.15 -9.96
C GLY A 48 17.67 -9.28 -10.08
N ASP A 49 17.02 -9.72 -8.99
CA ASP A 49 15.84 -10.57 -9.12
C ASP A 49 14.65 -9.74 -9.65
N MET A 50 13.67 -10.43 -10.27
CA MET A 50 12.49 -9.76 -10.84
C MET A 50 11.43 -9.41 -9.80
N ALA A 51 11.64 -9.82 -8.55
CA ALA A 51 10.66 -9.71 -7.48
C ALA A 51 11.03 -8.65 -6.44
N SER A 52 12.21 -8.07 -6.52
CA SER A 52 12.65 -7.06 -5.56
C SER A 52 13.20 -5.81 -6.23
N TRP A 53 13.02 -4.68 -5.58
CA TRP A 53 13.52 -3.39 -6.01
C TRP A 53 14.50 -2.86 -4.99
N TRP A 54 15.59 -2.33 -5.50
CA TRP A 54 16.70 -1.85 -4.72
C TRP A 54 16.96 -0.38 -5.04
N GLY A 55 17.41 0.36 -4.06
CA GLY A 55 17.85 1.74 -4.18
C GLY A 55 19.24 1.89 -3.57
N ARG A 56 19.68 3.13 -3.40
CA ARG A 56 20.94 3.45 -2.72
C ARG A 56 20.69 4.41 -1.58
N ASP A 57 21.35 4.16 -0.47
CA ASP A 57 21.41 5.12 0.63
C ASP A 57 22.42 6.26 0.35
N ALA A 58 22.51 7.23 1.26
CA ALA A 58 23.41 8.36 1.14
C ALA A 58 24.90 7.96 1.14
N ALA A 59 25.24 6.75 1.62
CA ALA A 59 26.57 6.20 1.57
C ALA A 59 26.85 5.43 0.25
N GLY A 60 25.86 5.32 -0.63
CA GLY A 60 25.95 4.58 -1.89
C GLY A 60 25.74 3.07 -1.74
N THR A 61 25.30 2.60 -0.58
CA THR A 61 25.02 1.18 -0.33
C THR A 61 23.70 0.78 -0.97
N GLU A 62 23.70 -0.38 -1.64
CA GLU A 62 22.43 -0.96 -2.13
C GLU A 62 21.55 -1.39 -0.96
N VAL A 63 20.30 -0.94 -0.98
CA VAL A 63 19.30 -1.24 0.04
C VAL A 63 17.99 -1.68 -0.58
N LEU A 64 17.38 -2.69 0.00
CA LEU A 64 16.07 -3.18 -0.43
C LEU A 64 15.00 -2.13 -0.13
N THR A 65 14.16 -1.83 -1.13
CA THR A 65 13.05 -0.88 -1.01
C THR A 65 11.69 -1.53 -1.19
N ARG A 66 11.59 -2.62 -1.95
CA ARG A 66 10.31 -3.28 -2.24
C ARG A 66 10.50 -4.76 -2.54
N VAL A 67 9.55 -5.58 -2.12
CA VAL A 67 9.37 -6.96 -2.57
C VAL A 67 7.94 -7.15 -3.05
N LEU A 68 7.79 -7.64 -4.28
CA LEU A 68 6.49 -7.78 -4.98
C LEU A 68 5.72 -9.05 -4.60
N ARG A 69 6.38 -10.12 -4.18
CA ARG A 69 5.80 -11.46 -3.98
C ARG A 69 5.35 -11.74 -2.55
N ALA A 70 4.93 -10.73 -1.82
CA ALA A 70 4.68 -10.87 -0.40
C ALA A 70 3.54 -11.85 -0.06
N ALA A 71 2.56 -12.04 -0.96
CA ALA A 71 1.53 -13.05 -0.79
C ALA A 71 2.03 -14.52 -0.84
N SER A 72 3.31 -14.75 -1.12
CA SER A 72 3.94 -16.07 -0.96
C SER A 72 4.14 -16.46 0.52
N ARG A 73 4.08 -15.49 1.42
CA ARG A 73 4.21 -15.72 2.87
C ARG A 73 2.84 -15.86 3.53
N PRO A 74 2.69 -16.78 4.51
CA PRO A 74 1.40 -17.13 5.10
C PRO A 74 0.64 -15.96 5.72
N ASP A 75 1.29 -15.16 6.58
CA ASP A 75 0.62 -14.08 7.29
C ASP A 75 0.32 -12.88 6.39
N LEU A 76 1.17 -12.59 5.42
CA LEU A 76 0.90 -11.59 4.39
C LEU A 76 -0.15 -12.06 3.37
N ARG A 77 -0.24 -13.36 3.10
CA ARG A 77 -1.27 -13.95 2.23
C ARG A 77 -2.68 -13.77 2.79
N LEU A 78 -2.83 -13.84 4.12
CA LEU A 78 -4.14 -13.64 4.77
C LEU A 78 -4.77 -12.30 4.40
N LEU A 79 -3.98 -11.26 4.12
CA LEU A 79 -4.47 -9.93 3.75
C LEU A 79 -5.35 -9.94 2.50
N VAL A 80 -5.14 -10.88 1.59
CA VAL A 80 -5.90 -10.98 0.33
C VAL A 80 -7.38 -11.27 0.59
N ASP A 81 -7.67 -12.09 1.60
CA ASP A 81 -9.03 -12.58 1.88
C ASP A 81 -9.58 -12.19 3.26
N ASP A 82 -8.88 -11.31 4.00
CA ASP A 82 -9.30 -10.90 5.34
C ASP A 82 -10.64 -10.14 5.31
N ALA A 83 -11.58 -10.57 6.13
CA ALA A 83 -12.91 -9.97 6.21
C ALA A 83 -12.88 -8.50 6.69
N ARG A 84 -11.86 -8.10 7.45
CA ARG A 84 -11.69 -6.71 7.89
C ARG A 84 -11.26 -5.84 6.73
N ILE A 85 -10.35 -6.33 5.89
CA ILE A 85 -9.94 -5.66 4.64
C ILE A 85 -11.14 -5.51 3.71
N ARG A 86 -11.93 -6.55 3.51
CA ARG A 86 -13.15 -6.48 2.68
C ARG A 86 -14.12 -5.41 3.18
N ARG A 87 -14.36 -5.33 4.50
CA ARG A 87 -15.22 -4.27 5.08
C ARG A 87 -14.68 -2.87 4.84
N VAL A 88 -13.36 -2.68 4.88
CA VAL A 88 -12.74 -1.39 4.54
C VAL A 88 -12.96 -1.06 3.06
N VAL A 89 -12.73 -2.03 2.17
CA VAL A 89 -12.96 -1.90 0.73
C VAL A 89 -14.42 -1.59 0.41
N ASP A 90 -15.37 -2.26 1.06
CA ASP A 90 -16.81 -2.02 0.90
C ASP A 90 -17.23 -0.58 1.25
N THR A 91 -16.41 0.13 2.04
CA THR A 91 -16.64 1.55 2.34
C THR A 91 -16.52 2.42 1.09
N ALA A 92 -15.80 1.99 0.08
CA ALA A 92 -15.65 2.74 -1.17
C ALA A 92 -16.96 2.86 -1.97
N ASP A 93 -17.94 1.96 -1.75
CA ASP A 93 -19.26 1.96 -2.39
C ASP A 93 -19.17 1.93 -3.94
N GLU A 94 -18.12 1.36 -4.45
CA GLU A 94 -17.85 1.17 -5.86
C GLU A 94 -17.78 -0.33 -6.18
N VAL A 95 -18.15 -0.71 -7.38
CA VAL A 95 -17.91 -2.07 -7.85
C VAL A 95 -16.43 -2.21 -8.15
N LEU A 96 -15.66 -2.54 -7.13
CA LEU A 96 -14.25 -2.81 -7.29
C LEU A 96 -14.10 -4.24 -7.79
N VAL A 97 -13.47 -4.38 -8.94
CA VAL A 97 -13.03 -5.70 -9.42
C VAL A 97 -11.73 -6.01 -8.69
N PRO A 98 -11.70 -7.01 -7.80
CA PRO A 98 -10.45 -7.40 -7.18
C PRO A 98 -9.50 -7.83 -8.29
N LYS A 99 -8.30 -7.27 -8.29
CA LYS A 99 -7.21 -7.75 -9.11
C LYS A 99 -6.70 -9.05 -8.48
N VAL A 100 -7.54 -10.08 -8.53
CA VAL A 100 -7.15 -11.44 -8.15
C VAL A 100 -6.65 -12.09 -9.43
N PRO A 101 -5.37 -12.37 -9.55
CA PRO A 101 -4.85 -13.11 -10.67
C PRO A 101 -5.47 -14.50 -10.67
N ASP A 102 -5.79 -15.04 -11.85
CA ASP A 102 -6.21 -16.44 -12.04
C ASP A 102 -5.12 -17.44 -11.60
N ASP A 103 -3.89 -16.96 -11.46
CA ASP A 103 -2.75 -17.70 -10.93
C ASP A 103 -2.53 -17.37 -9.45
N PRO A 104 -2.67 -18.35 -8.54
CA PRO A 104 -2.38 -18.14 -7.11
C PRO A 104 -0.91 -17.82 -6.82
N GLU A 105 0.00 -18.05 -7.74
CA GLU A 105 1.38 -17.58 -7.69
C GLU A 105 1.58 -16.20 -8.28
N ALA A 106 0.53 -15.63 -8.88
CA ALA A 106 0.62 -14.30 -9.45
C ALA A 106 0.82 -13.25 -8.36
N VAL A 107 1.79 -12.63 -8.52
CA VAL A 107 2.86 -12.08 -7.77
C VAL A 107 2.51 -10.74 -7.11
N ASP A 108 1.51 -10.01 -7.60
CA ASP A 108 1.34 -8.59 -7.33
C ASP A 108 0.18 -8.26 -6.37
N LEU A 109 -0.31 -9.24 -5.60
CA LEU A 109 -1.43 -9.01 -4.70
C LEU A 109 -1.01 -8.22 -3.46
N VAL A 110 0.13 -8.56 -2.90
CA VAL A 110 0.69 -7.91 -1.71
C VAL A 110 2.14 -7.54 -1.98
N THR A 111 2.47 -6.31 -1.67
CA THR A 111 3.83 -5.78 -1.81
C THR A 111 4.28 -5.25 -0.46
N VAL A 112 5.49 -5.58 -0.03
CA VAL A 112 6.13 -4.96 1.13
C VAL A 112 7.05 -3.84 0.67
N LEU A 113 6.96 -2.69 1.34
CA LEU A 113 7.82 -1.54 1.10
C LEU A 113 8.59 -1.20 2.37
N TRP A 114 9.88 -0.93 2.21
CA TRP A 114 10.74 -0.39 3.26
C TRP A 114 11.05 1.07 2.95
N LYS A 115 10.59 1.96 3.82
CA LYS A 115 10.91 3.38 3.77
C LYS A 115 12.02 3.67 4.79
N ARG A 116 13.07 4.32 4.33
CA ARG A 116 14.26 4.64 5.14
C ARG A 116 14.60 6.12 5.02
N PRO A 117 15.05 6.76 6.11
CA PRO A 117 15.35 8.20 6.10
C PRO A 117 16.59 8.59 5.31
N ASP A 118 17.49 7.64 5.07
CA ASP A 118 18.81 7.84 4.49
C ASP A 118 18.89 7.49 2.99
N MET A 119 17.76 7.36 2.33
CA MET A 119 17.72 7.02 0.89
C MET A 119 18.15 8.20 0.02
N ALA A 120 19.06 7.94 -0.92
CA ALA A 120 19.47 8.90 -1.96
C ALA A 120 18.88 8.59 -3.35
N GLU A 121 18.63 7.31 -3.64
CA GLU A 121 18.07 6.86 -4.91
C GLU A 121 16.97 5.81 -4.67
N GLY A 122 16.07 5.66 -5.63
CA GLY A 122 14.97 4.71 -5.59
C GLY A 122 13.69 5.33 -5.07
N LEU A 123 12.98 4.67 -4.14
CA LEU A 123 11.70 5.16 -3.59
C LEU A 123 11.86 6.17 -2.43
N ALA A 124 12.97 6.91 -2.38
CA ALA A 124 13.24 7.86 -1.32
C ALA A 124 12.21 8.99 -1.27
N ASP A 125 11.96 9.62 -2.39
CA ASP A 125 11.02 10.73 -2.52
C ASP A 125 10.14 10.49 -3.76
N LEU A 126 8.97 9.92 -3.53
CA LEU A 126 7.98 9.78 -4.59
C LEU A 126 7.26 11.11 -4.75
N PRO A 127 7.27 11.71 -5.96
CA PRO A 127 6.52 12.93 -6.22
C PRO A 127 5.02 12.70 -6.00
N TRP A 128 4.27 13.77 -5.81
CA TRP A 128 2.82 13.68 -5.73
C TRP A 128 2.27 13.01 -7.00
N HIS A 129 1.57 11.91 -6.84
CA HIS A 129 1.03 11.12 -7.93
C HIS A 129 -0.33 10.52 -7.57
N ARG A 130 -0.98 9.95 -8.55
CA ARG A 130 -2.13 9.06 -8.37
C ARG A 130 -1.73 7.68 -8.89
N ASP A 131 -2.02 6.65 -8.11
CA ASP A 131 -1.66 5.26 -8.48
C ASP A 131 -2.26 4.81 -9.81
N CYS A 132 -3.40 5.37 -10.19
CA CYS A 132 -4.05 5.10 -11.47
C CYS A 132 -3.34 5.75 -12.67
N GLY A 133 -2.51 6.76 -12.49
CA GLY A 133 -1.88 7.52 -13.57
C GLY A 133 -0.80 6.77 -14.35
N MET A 134 -0.28 5.70 -13.81
CA MET A 134 0.85 4.95 -14.38
C MET A 134 0.46 3.97 -15.50
N GLY A 135 -0.81 3.78 -15.82
CA GLY A 135 -1.27 2.68 -16.68
C GLY A 135 -2.15 3.04 -17.87
N GLY A 136 -2.30 4.30 -18.25
CA GLY A 136 -3.17 4.68 -19.39
C GLY A 136 -4.65 4.39 -19.16
N HIS A 137 -5.07 4.33 -17.90
CA HIS A 137 -6.45 4.09 -17.49
C HIS A 137 -7.36 5.29 -17.78
N ALA A 138 -8.65 5.03 -17.86
CA ALA A 138 -9.64 6.10 -17.97
C ALA A 138 -9.57 7.06 -16.78
N LEU A 139 -9.97 8.31 -16.99
CA LEU A 139 -9.99 9.37 -15.97
C LEU A 139 -10.75 9.01 -14.69
N ASN A 140 -11.63 8.01 -14.75
CA ASN A 140 -12.38 7.46 -13.63
C ASN A 140 -12.05 5.97 -13.47
N CYS A 141 -10.88 5.66 -12.94
CA CYS A 141 -10.53 4.28 -12.57
C CYS A 141 -11.04 3.99 -11.16
N PRO A 142 -12.03 3.11 -10.96
CA PRO A 142 -12.49 2.72 -9.64
C PRO A 142 -11.48 1.75 -9.02
N SER A 143 -10.39 2.28 -8.52
CA SER A 143 -9.37 1.50 -7.81
C SER A 143 -9.14 2.06 -6.40
N VAL A 144 -8.88 1.16 -5.47
CA VAL A 144 -8.49 1.49 -4.11
C VAL A 144 -7.18 0.78 -3.82
N VAL A 145 -6.21 1.54 -3.35
CA VAL A 145 -4.95 1.00 -2.83
C VAL A 145 -5.06 0.94 -1.31
N LEU A 146 -4.77 -0.23 -0.76
CA LEU A 146 -4.74 -0.45 0.68
C LEU A 146 -3.28 -0.47 1.14
N THR A 147 -2.95 0.44 2.03
CA THR A 147 -1.63 0.47 2.67
C THR A 147 -1.79 0.11 4.14
N ILE A 148 -1.07 -0.92 4.57
CA ILE A 148 -1.03 -1.37 5.97
C ILE A 148 0.31 -0.96 6.55
N CYS A 149 0.30 -0.06 7.53
CA CYS A 149 1.50 0.38 8.21
C CYS A 149 1.86 -0.63 9.30
N LEU A 150 2.92 -1.41 9.09
CA LEU A 150 3.42 -2.38 10.06
C LEU A 150 4.34 -1.73 11.10
N THR A 151 4.92 -0.59 10.78
CA THR A 151 5.79 0.20 11.68
C THR A 151 5.37 1.66 11.65
N THR A 152 5.78 2.41 12.65
CA THR A 152 5.54 3.86 12.69
C THR A 152 6.37 4.55 11.61
N GLY A 153 5.70 5.28 10.73
CA GLY A 153 6.33 6.18 9.77
C GLY A 153 6.82 7.45 10.46
N THR A 154 7.90 8.03 9.94
CA THR A 154 8.37 9.37 10.31
C THR A 154 8.51 10.24 9.08
N PRO A 155 8.44 11.59 9.22
CA PRO A 155 8.64 12.50 8.10
C PRO A 155 9.97 12.24 7.36
N GLU A 156 11.04 11.95 8.11
CA GLU A 156 12.39 11.70 7.58
C GLU A 156 12.47 10.38 6.81
N ALA A 157 11.64 9.38 7.18
CA ALA A 157 11.54 8.11 6.48
C ALA A 157 10.56 8.17 5.29
N GLY A 158 10.01 9.34 4.96
CA GLY A 158 9.06 9.49 3.86
C GLY A 158 7.69 8.92 4.19
N GLU A 159 7.10 9.37 5.29
CA GLU A 159 5.73 9.01 5.66
C GLU A 159 4.74 9.26 4.51
N LEU A 160 3.69 8.44 4.45
CA LEU A 160 2.66 8.58 3.44
C LEU A 160 1.84 9.86 3.70
N ARG A 161 1.69 10.68 2.67
CA ARG A 161 0.93 11.93 2.70
C ARG A 161 -0.19 11.90 1.71
N PHE A 162 -1.31 12.52 2.04
CA PHE A 162 -2.47 12.64 1.18
C PHE A 162 -2.82 14.11 0.95
N LEU A 163 -3.14 14.45 -0.29
CA LEU A 163 -3.74 15.75 -0.62
C LEU A 163 -5.25 15.57 -0.72
N PRO A 164 -6.03 16.07 0.27
CA PRO A 164 -7.48 15.86 0.28
C PRO A 164 -8.15 16.37 -0.99
N GLY A 165 -9.03 15.57 -1.56
CA GLY A 165 -9.78 15.90 -2.76
C GLY A 165 -9.05 15.71 -4.09
N SER A 166 -7.75 15.37 -4.09
CA SER A 166 -6.95 15.20 -5.30
C SER A 166 -7.39 14.04 -6.21
N HIS A 167 -8.14 13.07 -5.67
CA HIS A 167 -8.69 11.95 -6.43
C HIS A 167 -9.75 12.36 -7.46
N ARG A 168 -10.35 13.54 -7.33
CA ARG A 168 -11.47 14.01 -8.19
C ARG A 168 -11.04 14.62 -9.52
N GLY A 169 -9.87 14.35 -10.02
CA GLY A 169 -9.43 14.87 -11.31
C GLY A 169 -9.01 16.34 -11.29
N GLY A 170 -8.30 16.78 -12.33
CA GLY A 170 -7.92 18.17 -12.49
C GLY A 170 -6.63 18.62 -11.79
N PHE A 171 -5.99 17.79 -10.98
CA PHE A 171 -4.62 18.07 -10.55
C PHE A 171 -3.66 17.70 -11.66
N PRO A 172 -2.89 18.65 -12.21
CA PRO A 172 -1.83 18.31 -13.14
C PRO A 172 -0.82 17.41 -12.42
N PHE A 173 -0.37 16.36 -13.10
CA PHE A 173 0.85 15.69 -12.66
C PHE A 173 1.96 16.74 -12.82
N VAL A 174 2.70 16.98 -11.78
CA VAL A 174 3.91 17.79 -11.86
C VAL A 174 4.99 16.79 -12.27
N ASP A 175 5.49 16.95 -13.50
CA ASP A 175 6.66 16.24 -13.99
C ASP A 175 7.92 16.66 -13.21
#